data_c90f9670e76b03e85e274d7d1ebcb6ed
#
_entry.id   c90f9670e76b03e85e274d7d1ebcb6ed
#
_cell.length_a   1.000
_cell.length_b   1.000
_cell.length_c   1.000
_cell.angle_alpha   90.00
_cell.angle_beta   90.00
_cell.angle_gamma   90.00
#
_symmetry.space_group_name_H-M   'P 1'
#
loop_
_entity.id
_entity.type
_entity.pdbx_description
1 polymer ?
#
loop_
_entity_poly.entity_id
_entity_poly.type
_entity_poly.pdbx_seq_one_letter_code
_entity_poly.pdbx_strand_id
1 'polypeptide(L)'
;MEIYSTEEQQVDAIKQFWKDYGTSIVIGAVVGLGGLYGWNTYSDMKIVKAEEASQAFQTLTTKSSDEAAMIAGVAEFSKNYDQKGYQSLLDLIVAKTAVEAKDFPKAEEALKKVIAAKPGAGLDTIATLRLARIQAEQGQVDTALTTLDQVTDKAFLAQREELKGDFFVRQAQADKAKTAYQAAMDNGGVVTSPALKIKLDNLNQA
;
A
#
# COMPACT_ATOMS: atom_id res chain seq x y z
N MET A 1 47.20 31.87 17.99
CA MET A 1 47.73 30.60 17.44
C MET A 1 49.18 30.54 17.87
N GLU A 2 49.49 29.68 18.87
CA GLU A 2 50.89 29.47 19.24
C GLU A 2 51.52 28.59 18.16
N ILE A 3 52.46 29.16 17.44
CA ILE A 3 53.25 28.45 16.45
C ILE A 3 54.39 27.76 17.26
N TYR A 4 54.32 26.45 17.38
CA TYR A 4 55.38 25.64 18.00
C TYR A 4 56.70 25.89 17.25
N SER A 5 57.67 26.41 17.95
CA SER A 5 58.90 26.91 17.32
C SER A 5 59.99 25.85 17.16
N THR A 6 59.86 24.66 17.75
CA THR A 6 60.82 23.58 17.64
C THR A 6 60.14 22.22 17.38
N GLU A 7 60.84 21.31 16.67
CA GLU A 7 60.32 19.94 16.38
C GLU A 7 59.98 19.17 17.65
N GLU A 8 60.71 19.32 18.71
CA GLU A 8 60.47 18.69 20.01
C GLU A 8 59.17 19.14 20.64
N GLN A 9 58.79 20.41 20.56
CA GLN A 9 57.55 20.96 21.06
C GLN A 9 56.35 20.41 20.27
N GLN A 10 56.48 20.23 18.96
CA GLN A 10 55.45 19.64 18.12
C GLN A 10 55.18 18.16 18.48
N VAL A 11 56.26 17.41 18.68
CA VAL A 11 56.20 15.98 19.10
C VAL A 11 55.52 15.84 20.46
N ASP A 12 55.87 16.69 21.41
CA ASP A 12 55.29 16.63 22.76
C ASP A 12 53.82 17.05 22.76
N ALA A 13 53.46 18.02 21.95
CA ALA A 13 52.04 18.39 21.76
C ALA A 13 51.21 17.26 21.15
N ILE A 14 51.77 16.53 20.18
CA ILE A 14 51.08 15.33 19.58
C ILE A 14 50.96 14.21 20.62
N LYS A 15 51.99 13.95 21.40
CA LYS A 15 51.95 12.96 22.48
C LYS A 15 50.88 13.29 23.53
N GLN A 16 50.82 14.56 23.94
CA GLN A 16 49.86 15.03 24.92
C GLN A 16 48.42 14.92 24.37
N PHE A 17 48.19 15.38 23.13
CA PHE A 17 46.91 15.23 22.46
C PHE A 17 46.45 13.76 22.41
N TRP A 18 47.39 12.85 22.04
CA TRP A 18 47.06 11.42 21.96
C TRP A 18 46.82 10.80 23.34
N LYS A 19 47.51 11.25 24.38
CA LYS A 19 47.27 10.86 25.75
C LYS A 19 45.91 11.30 26.27
N ASP A 20 45.51 12.54 25.94
CA ASP A 20 44.26 13.12 26.44
C ASP A 20 43.00 12.66 25.63
N TYR A 21 43.14 12.50 24.33
CA TYR A 21 42.02 12.21 23.45
C TYR A 21 42.09 10.85 22.75
N GLY A 22 43.20 10.16 22.74
CA GLY A 22 43.44 8.93 21.98
C GLY A 22 42.42 7.84 22.30
N THR A 23 42.08 7.64 23.55
CA THR A 23 41.07 6.64 23.97
C THR A 23 39.68 6.99 23.42
N SER A 24 39.30 8.25 23.49
CA SER A 24 38.01 8.71 22.99
C SER A 24 37.91 8.60 21.46
N ILE A 25 39.01 8.91 20.75
CA ILE A 25 39.10 8.76 19.29
C ILE A 25 38.96 7.31 18.87
N VAL A 26 39.69 6.40 19.56
CA VAL A 26 39.62 4.97 19.26
C VAL A 26 38.21 4.41 19.51
N ILE A 27 37.62 4.75 20.66
CA ILE A 27 36.24 4.33 20.96
C ILE A 27 35.27 4.88 19.92
N GLY A 28 35.38 6.16 19.56
CA GLY A 28 34.56 6.79 18.53
C GLY A 28 34.69 6.09 17.16
N ALA A 29 35.94 5.75 16.77
CA ALA A 29 36.22 5.03 15.54
C ALA A 29 35.60 3.59 15.56
N VAL A 30 35.75 2.85 16.66
CA VAL A 30 35.19 1.50 16.79
C VAL A 30 33.67 1.53 16.73
N VAL A 31 33.02 2.45 17.45
CA VAL A 31 31.56 2.59 17.44
C VAL A 31 31.06 3.04 16.06
N GLY A 32 31.74 4.02 15.44
CA GLY A 32 31.39 4.51 14.12
C GLY A 32 31.52 3.46 13.02
N LEU A 33 32.65 2.77 12.94
CA LEU A 33 32.88 1.71 11.96
C LEU A 33 32.02 0.48 12.23
N GLY A 34 31.85 0.07 13.49
CA GLY A 34 30.96 -1.01 13.88
C GLY A 34 29.49 -0.72 13.55
N GLY A 35 29.05 0.51 13.79
CA GLY A 35 27.70 0.96 13.42
C GLY A 35 27.47 0.95 11.90
N LEU A 36 28.44 1.45 11.12
CA LEU A 36 28.36 1.43 9.66
C LEU A 36 28.35 0.00 9.12
N TYR A 37 29.21 -0.87 9.62
CA TYR A 37 29.24 -2.27 9.21
C TYR A 37 27.93 -2.99 9.54
N GLY A 38 27.42 -2.80 10.77
CA GLY A 38 26.14 -3.38 11.18
C GLY A 38 24.98 -2.89 10.35
N TRP A 39 24.95 -1.58 10.05
CA TRP A 39 23.93 -0.99 9.19
C TRP A 39 23.99 -1.53 7.76
N ASN A 40 25.19 -1.62 7.18
CA ASN A 40 25.36 -2.15 5.82
C ASN A 40 24.88 -3.60 5.73
N THR A 41 25.32 -4.46 6.66
CA THR A 41 24.90 -5.87 6.70
C THR A 41 23.38 -6.01 6.88
N TYR A 42 22.78 -5.20 7.74
CA TYR A 42 21.32 -5.18 7.92
C TYR A 42 20.59 -4.72 6.66
N SER A 43 21.10 -3.69 6.00
CA SER A 43 20.53 -3.18 4.73
C SER A 43 20.62 -4.23 3.62
N ASP A 44 21.78 -4.89 3.47
CA ASP A 44 21.99 -5.94 2.47
C ASP A 44 21.04 -7.13 2.69
N MET A 45 20.85 -7.57 3.94
CA MET A 45 19.87 -8.62 4.25
C MET A 45 18.44 -8.22 3.90
N LYS A 46 18.06 -6.95 4.08
CA LYS A 46 16.74 -6.46 3.67
C LYS A 46 16.57 -6.47 2.17
N ILE A 47 17.60 -6.06 1.42
CA ILE A 47 17.58 -6.04 -0.05
C ILE A 47 17.41 -7.46 -0.58
N VAL A 48 18.24 -8.42 -0.10
CA VAL A 48 18.15 -9.83 -0.52
C VAL A 48 16.76 -10.40 -0.25
N LYS A 49 16.19 -10.18 0.94
CA LYS A 49 14.82 -10.63 1.25
C LYS A 49 13.76 -10.00 0.36
N ALA A 50 13.94 -8.73 -0.01
CA ALA A 50 13.01 -8.05 -0.92
C ALA A 50 13.14 -8.59 -2.36
N GLU A 51 14.34 -8.93 -2.82
CA GLU A 51 14.57 -9.56 -4.11
C GLU A 51 13.96 -10.97 -4.17
N GLU A 52 14.18 -11.80 -3.14
CA GLU A 52 13.57 -13.13 -3.04
C GLU A 52 12.03 -13.04 -3.08
N ALA A 53 11.46 -12.11 -2.33
CA ALA A 53 10.01 -11.87 -2.34
C ALA A 53 9.51 -11.39 -3.71
N SER A 54 10.27 -10.53 -4.40
CA SER A 54 9.95 -10.08 -5.75
C SER A 54 9.96 -11.24 -6.76
N GLN A 55 10.94 -12.12 -6.70
CA GLN A 55 11.03 -13.30 -7.55
C GLN A 55 9.90 -14.29 -7.28
N ALA A 56 9.57 -14.53 -5.99
CA ALA A 56 8.45 -15.36 -5.59
C ALA A 56 7.11 -14.78 -6.10
N PHE A 57 6.91 -13.46 -5.96
CA PHE A 57 5.75 -12.75 -6.50
C PHE A 57 5.63 -12.92 -8.01
N GLN A 58 6.71 -12.69 -8.76
CA GLN A 58 6.71 -12.88 -10.21
C GLN A 58 6.39 -14.34 -10.59
N THR A 59 6.95 -15.30 -9.89
CA THR A 59 6.70 -16.72 -10.13
C THR A 59 5.23 -17.05 -9.93
N LEU A 60 4.61 -16.57 -8.85
CA LEU A 60 3.20 -16.78 -8.57
C LEU A 60 2.30 -16.13 -9.62
N THR A 61 2.60 -14.90 -10.04
CA THR A 61 1.76 -14.16 -10.99
C THR A 61 1.90 -14.64 -12.44
N THR A 62 3.02 -15.27 -12.81
CA THR A 62 3.27 -15.73 -14.19
C THR A 62 3.05 -17.21 -14.38
N LYS A 63 3.25 -18.04 -13.35
CA LYS A 63 3.26 -19.51 -13.47
C LYS A 63 2.06 -20.20 -12.85
N SER A 64 1.23 -19.51 -12.04
CA SER A 64 0.04 -20.13 -11.48
C SER A 64 -0.98 -20.37 -12.59
N SER A 65 -1.18 -21.64 -12.92
CA SER A 65 -2.02 -22.09 -14.03
C SER A 65 -3.51 -22.23 -13.63
N ASP A 66 -3.79 -22.29 -12.33
CA ASP A 66 -5.14 -22.44 -11.80
C ASP A 66 -5.32 -21.67 -10.46
N GLU A 67 -6.58 -21.49 -10.09
CA GLU A 67 -6.97 -20.77 -8.87
C GLU A 67 -6.43 -21.43 -7.59
N ALA A 68 -6.48 -22.74 -7.49
CA ALA A 68 -6.07 -23.46 -6.29
C ALA A 68 -4.55 -23.32 -6.06
N ALA A 69 -3.76 -23.44 -7.13
CA ALA A 69 -2.32 -23.23 -7.08
C ALA A 69 -1.96 -21.77 -6.70
N MET A 70 -2.70 -20.78 -7.22
CA MET A 70 -2.53 -19.39 -6.85
C MET A 70 -2.78 -19.17 -5.35
N ILE A 71 -3.90 -19.66 -4.83
CA ILE A 71 -4.26 -19.47 -3.43
C ILE A 71 -3.27 -20.15 -2.50
N ALA A 72 -2.84 -21.38 -2.82
CA ALA A 72 -1.84 -22.10 -2.04
C ALA A 72 -0.51 -21.33 -2.03
N GLY A 73 -0.07 -20.85 -3.19
CA GLY A 73 1.16 -20.07 -3.32
C GLY A 73 1.10 -18.73 -2.57
N VAL A 74 -0.04 -18.04 -2.58
CA VAL A 74 -0.24 -16.80 -1.80
C VAL A 74 -0.18 -17.07 -0.30
N ALA A 75 -0.75 -18.17 0.17
CA ALA A 75 -0.68 -18.60 1.57
C ALA A 75 0.76 -18.96 1.99
N GLU A 76 1.54 -19.56 1.11
CA GLU A 76 2.95 -19.86 1.34
C GLU A 76 3.79 -18.58 1.34
N PHE A 77 3.54 -17.66 0.39
CA PHE A 77 4.20 -16.35 0.35
C PHE A 77 4.04 -15.60 1.68
N SER A 78 2.84 -15.57 2.25
CA SER A 78 2.56 -14.87 3.51
C SER A 78 3.33 -15.44 4.71
N LYS A 79 3.73 -16.72 4.67
CA LYS A 79 4.52 -17.37 5.73
C LYS A 79 6.01 -17.07 5.61
N ASN A 80 6.49 -16.94 4.36
CA ASN A 80 7.93 -16.88 4.08
C ASN A 80 8.43 -15.43 3.95
N TYR A 81 7.56 -14.48 3.59
CA TYR A 81 7.97 -13.11 3.28
C TYR A 81 7.14 -12.09 4.06
N ASP A 82 7.81 -11.24 4.84
CA ASP A 82 7.19 -10.08 5.51
C ASP A 82 7.23 -8.86 4.58
N GLN A 83 6.50 -8.95 3.45
CA GLN A 83 6.44 -7.93 2.41
C GLN A 83 4.98 -7.52 2.15
N LYS A 84 4.44 -6.65 3.01
CA LYS A 84 3.02 -6.23 2.99
C LYS A 84 2.54 -5.74 1.64
N GLY A 85 3.39 -5.04 0.87
CA GLY A 85 3.05 -4.54 -0.46
C GLY A 85 2.76 -5.68 -1.44
N TYR A 86 3.69 -6.63 -1.59
CA TYR A 86 3.52 -7.79 -2.46
C TYR A 86 2.37 -8.69 -2.00
N GLN A 87 2.27 -8.95 -0.68
CA GLN A 87 1.15 -9.72 -0.13
C GLN A 87 -0.19 -9.09 -0.50
N SER A 88 -0.34 -7.77 -0.33
CA SER A 88 -1.58 -7.08 -0.67
C SER A 88 -1.91 -7.13 -2.17
N LEU A 89 -0.90 -7.07 -3.04
CA LEU A 89 -1.11 -7.26 -4.48
C LEU A 89 -1.57 -8.69 -4.79
N LEU A 90 -0.99 -9.69 -4.15
CA LEU A 90 -1.42 -11.10 -4.29
C LEU A 90 -2.85 -11.31 -3.78
N ASP A 91 -3.20 -10.73 -2.62
CA ASP A 91 -4.56 -10.79 -2.09
C ASP A 91 -5.58 -10.09 -3.02
N LEU A 92 -5.20 -9.01 -3.70
CA LEU A 92 -6.03 -8.38 -4.75
C LEU A 92 -6.22 -9.28 -5.98
N ILE A 93 -5.21 -10.07 -6.35
CA ILE A 93 -5.33 -11.08 -7.42
C ILE A 93 -6.25 -12.20 -6.98
N VAL A 94 -6.09 -12.73 -5.76
CA VAL A 94 -7.02 -13.73 -5.19
C VAL A 94 -8.46 -13.21 -5.19
N ALA A 95 -8.67 -11.96 -4.77
CA ALA A 95 -9.99 -11.34 -4.80
C ALA A 95 -10.57 -11.28 -6.23
N LYS A 96 -9.76 -10.92 -7.22
CA LYS A 96 -10.18 -10.91 -8.63
C LYS A 96 -10.58 -12.30 -9.09
N THR A 97 -9.73 -13.30 -8.88
CA THR A 97 -9.99 -14.69 -9.29
C THR A 97 -11.26 -15.25 -8.63
N ALA A 98 -11.45 -14.96 -7.33
CA ALA A 98 -12.65 -15.37 -6.60
C ALA A 98 -13.93 -14.70 -7.16
N VAL A 99 -13.87 -13.43 -7.60
CA VAL A 99 -14.99 -12.77 -8.27
C VAL A 99 -15.30 -13.44 -9.61
N GLU A 100 -14.28 -13.78 -10.40
CA GLU A 100 -14.45 -14.49 -11.68
C GLU A 100 -15.10 -15.87 -11.48
N ALA A 101 -14.76 -16.55 -10.38
CA ALA A 101 -15.37 -17.80 -9.95
C ALA A 101 -16.75 -17.63 -9.27
N LYS A 102 -17.21 -16.38 -9.06
CA LYS A 102 -18.42 -16.03 -8.29
C LYS A 102 -18.38 -16.45 -6.82
N ASP A 103 -17.20 -16.69 -6.29
CA ASP A 103 -16.96 -16.94 -4.85
C ASP A 103 -16.81 -15.59 -4.12
N PHE A 104 -17.92 -14.88 -3.97
CA PHE A 104 -17.93 -13.56 -3.32
C PHE A 104 -17.46 -13.58 -1.86
N PRO A 105 -17.80 -14.59 -1.03
CA PRO A 105 -17.26 -14.65 0.33
C PRO A 105 -15.72 -14.64 0.38
N LYS A 106 -15.09 -15.42 -0.49
CA LYS A 106 -13.63 -15.50 -0.60
C LYS A 106 -13.02 -14.19 -1.12
N ALA A 107 -13.68 -13.57 -2.10
CA ALA A 107 -13.26 -12.26 -2.61
C ALA A 107 -13.29 -11.19 -1.50
N GLU A 108 -14.36 -11.18 -0.68
CA GLU A 108 -14.46 -10.30 0.48
C GLU A 108 -13.35 -10.54 1.51
N GLU A 109 -13.07 -11.81 1.84
CA GLU A 109 -12.00 -12.16 2.78
C GLU A 109 -10.65 -11.60 2.30
N ALA A 110 -10.31 -11.81 1.03
CA ALA A 110 -9.08 -11.33 0.44
C ALA A 110 -8.99 -9.79 0.48
N LEU A 111 -10.07 -9.07 0.12
CA LEU A 111 -10.09 -7.61 0.18
C LEU A 111 -9.98 -7.08 1.62
N LYS A 112 -10.64 -7.72 2.58
CA LYS A 112 -10.52 -7.38 4.01
C LYS A 112 -9.09 -7.54 4.53
N LYS A 113 -8.34 -8.55 4.05
CA LYS A 113 -6.91 -8.70 4.36
C LYS A 113 -6.10 -7.51 3.88
N VAL A 114 -6.32 -7.06 2.64
CA VAL A 114 -5.64 -5.86 2.09
C VAL A 114 -5.95 -4.61 2.92
N ILE A 115 -7.23 -4.39 3.24
CA ILE A 115 -7.67 -3.23 4.04
C ILE A 115 -7.01 -3.25 5.43
N ALA A 116 -6.97 -4.42 6.09
CA ALA A 116 -6.37 -4.58 7.42
C ALA A 116 -4.84 -4.40 7.41
N ALA A 117 -4.16 -4.82 6.35
CA ALA A 117 -2.71 -4.73 6.21
C ALA A 117 -2.22 -3.28 6.05
N LYS A 118 -3.07 -2.36 5.57
CA LYS A 118 -2.75 -0.94 5.30
C LYS A 118 -1.41 -0.80 4.55
N PRO A 119 -1.29 -1.37 3.35
CA PRO A 119 -0.02 -1.42 2.62
C PRO A 119 0.46 -0.05 2.13
N GLY A 120 -0.39 0.97 2.16
CA GLY A 120 -0.13 2.30 1.60
C GLY A 120 -0.39 2.38 0.09
N ALA A 121 0.04 3.49 -0.50
CA ALA A 121 -0.12 3.78 -1.94
C ALA A 121 -1.58 3.64 -2.45
N GLY A 122 -2.58 3.78 -1.57
CA GLY A 122 -4.00 3.71 -1.91
C GLY A 122 -4.53 2.29 -2.17
N LEU A 123 -3.74 1.24 -1.95
CA LEU A 123 -4.19 -0.15 -2.17
C LEU A 123 -5.32 -0.56 -1.24
N ASP A 124 -5.30 -0.12 0.00
CA ASP A 124 -6.38 -0.30 0.97
C ASP A 124 -7.66 0.43 0.54
N THR A 125 -7.54 1.63 0.00
CA THR A 125 -8.67 2.39 -0.56
C THR A 125 -9.26 1.69 -1.79
N ILE A 126 -8.41 1.19 -2.70
CA ILE A 126 -8.85 0.41 -3.86
C ILE A 126 -9.57 -0.87 -3.40
N ALA A 127 -9.03 -1.56 -2.39
CA ALA A 127 -9.68 -2.75 -1.83
C ALA A 127 -11.05 -2.41 -1.21
N THR A 128 -11.17 -1.28 -0.50
CA THR A 128 -12.44 -0.82 0.08
C THR A 128 -13.49 -0.53 -1.01
N LEU A 129 -13.12 0.15 -2.09
CA LEU A 129 -14.01 0.42 -3.22
C LEU A 129 -14.47 -0.89 -3.91
N ARG A 130 -13.57 -1.86 -4.06
CA ARG A 130 -13.90 -3.18 -4.62
C ARG A 130 -14.79 -3.98 -3.69
N LEU A 131 -14.53 -3.94 -2.38
CA LEU A 131 -15.37 -4.60 -1.37
C LEU A 131 -16.82 -4.09 -1.43
N ALA A 132 -17.00 -2.77 -1.48
CA ALA A 132 -18.32 -2.18 -1.62
C ALA A 132 -19.05 -2.65 -2.89
N ARG A 133 -18.36 -2.78 -4.02
CA ARG A 133 -18.96 -3.34 -5.25
C ARG A 133 -19.43 -4.78 -5.06
N ILE A 134 -18.61 -5.63 -4.43
CA ILE A 134 -18.97 -7.04 -4.18
C ILE A 134 -20.20 -7.13 -3.26
N GLN A 135 -20.22 -6.33 -2.20
CA GLN A 135 -21.36 -6.26 -1.29
C GLN A 135 -22.66 -5.84 -2.03
N ALA A 136 -22.57 -4.84 -2.91
CA ALA A 136 -23.71 -4.43 -3.72
C ALA A 136 -24.15 -5.50 -4.73
N GLU A 137 -23.22 -6.29 -5.32
CA GLU A 137 -23.56 -7.43 -6.18
C GLU A 137 -24.27 -8.55 -5.41
N GLN A 138 -23.98 -8.70 -4.13
CA GLN A 138 -24.68 -9.64 -3.24
C GLN A 138 -26.03 -9.11 -2.72
N GLY A 139 -26.47 -7.93 -3.18
CA GLY A 139 -27.71 -7.28 -2.73
C GLY A 139 -27.58 -6.54 -1.39
N GLN A 140 -26.37 -6.46 -0.82
CA GLN A 140 -26.11 -5.80 0.47
C GLN A 140 -25.78 -4.30 0.26
N VAL A 141 -26.68 -3.57 -0.42
CA VAL A 141 -26.42 -2.20 -0.87
C VAL A 141 -26.17 -1.24 0.30
N ASP A 142 -26.88 -1.35 1.40
CA ASP A 142 -26.70 -0.51 2.58
C ASP A 142 -25.33 -0.74 3.24
N THR A 143 -24.88 -2.00 3.29
CA THR A 143 -23.53 -2.35 3.75
C THR A 143 -22.47 -1.77 2.81
N ALA A 144 -22.70 -1.84 1.50
CA ALA A 144 -21.81 -1.29 0.50
C ALA A 144 -21.67 0.24 0.63
N LEU A 145 -22.78 0.96 0.87
CA LEU A 145 -22.76 2.40 1.13
C LEU A 145 -21.95 2.74 2.40
N THR A 146 -22.15 1.99 3.48
CA THR A 146 -21.38 2.15 4.73
C THR A 146 -19.89 1.87 4.49
N THR A 147 -19.56 0.89 3.67
CA THR A 147 -18.17 0.57 3.29
C THR A 147 -17.54 1.73 2.52
N LEU A 148 -18.27 2.36 1.59
CA LEU A 148 -17.81 3.52 0.84
C LEU A 148 -17.52 4.73 1.73
N ASP A 149 -18.26 4.92 2.83
CA ASP A 149 -18.04 6.03 3.78
C ASP A 149 -16.65 5.96 4.46
N GLN A 150 -16.01 4.81 4.47
CA GLN A 150 -14.64 4.65 4.98
C GLN A 150 -13.58 5.23 4.03
N VAL A 151 -13.93 5.51 2.78
CA VAL A 151 -13.00 6.09 1.79
C VAL A 151 -12.92 7.60 2.02
N THR A 152 -11.84 8.05 2.66
CA THR A 152 -11.59 9.47 2.99
C THR A 152 -10.47 10.10 2.17
N ASP A 153 -9.71 9.30 1.42
CA ASP A 153 -8.63 9.79 0.57
C ASP A 153 -9.19 10.64 -0.58
N LYS A 154 -8.71 11.90 -0.65
CA LYS A 154 -9.16 12.89 -1.64
C LYS A 154 -8.99 12.42 -3.09
N ALA A 155 -7.98 11.61 -3.38
CA ALA A 155 -7.74 11.07 -4.71
C ALA A 155 -8.85 10.12 -5.18
N PHE A 156 -9.63 9.55 -4.26
CA PHE A 156 -10.66 8.57 -4.55
C PHE A 156 -12.09 9.07 -4.28
N LEU A 157 -12.26 10.33 -3.84
CA LEU A 157 -13.59 10.87 -3.53
C LEU A 157 -14.53 10.84 -4.73
N ALA A 158 -14.04 11.21 -5.91
CA ALA A 158 -14.85 11.16 -7.12
C ALA A 158 -15.38 9.74 -7.40
N GLN A 159 -14.52 8.75 -7.31
CA GLN A 159 -14.89 7.35 -7.54
C GLN A 159 -15.82 6.81 -6.45
N ARG A 160 -15.62 7.23 -5.20
CA ARG A 160 -16.53 6.92 -4.08
C ARG A 160 -17.94 7.43 -4.35
N GLU A 161 -18.06 8.72 -4.69
CA GLU A 161 -19.36 9.35 -4.91
C GLU A 161 -20.05 8.81 -6.16
N GLU A 162 -19.30 8.50 -7.23
CA GLU A 162 -19.87 7.83 -8.40
C GLU A 162 -20.46 6.48 -8.04
N LEU A 163 -19.75 5.65 -7.24
CA LEU A 163 -20.26 4.36 -6.78
C LEU A 163 -21.49 4.50 -5.89
N LYS A 164 -21.53 5.50 -4.99
CA LYS A 164 -22.74 5.80 -4.21
C LYS A 164 -23.91 6.11 -5.11
N GLY A 165 -23.70 6.91 -6.14
CA GLY A 165 -24.71 7.19 -7.16
C GLY A 165 -25.23 5.92 -7.83
N ASP A 166 -24.34 5.05 -8.27
CA ASP A 166 -24.69 3.75 -8.87
C ASP A 166 -25.53 2.87 -7.91
N PHE A 167 -25.18 2.86 -6.63
CA PHE A 167 -25.90 2.09 -5.62
C PHE A 167 -27.27 2.70 -5.29
N PHE A 168 -27.40 4.03 -5.24
CA PHE A 168 -28.70 4.70 -5.08
C PHE A 168 -29.63 4.46 -6.29
N VAL A 169 -29.08 4.40 -7.51
CA VAL A 169 -29.86 4.00 -8.69
C VAL A 169 -30.41 2.59 -8.53
N ARG A 170 -29.61 1.63 -8.05
CA ARG A 170 -30.07 0.25 -7.78
C ARG A 170 -31.20 0.20 -6.74
N GLN A 171 -31.23 1.16 -5.82
CA GLN A 171 -32.31 1.29 -4.81
C GLN A 171 -33.50 2.13 -5.30
N ALA A 172 -33.52 2.57 -6.57
CA ALA A 172 -34.50 3.50 -7.12
C ALA A 172 -34.59 4.85 -6.39
N GLN A 173 -33.48 5.31 -5.75
CA GLN A 173 -33.39 6.57 -5.02
C GLN A 173 -32.77 7.66 -5.92
N ALA A 174 -33.50 8.08 -6.94
CA ALA A 174 -33.01 8.97 -8.00
C ALA A 174 -32.42 10.30 -7.48
N ASP A 175 -33.04 10.93 -6.50
CA ASP A 175 -32.55 12.22 -5.95
C ASP A 175 -31.23 12.07 -5.23
N LYS A 176 -31.03 10.98 -4.48
CA LYS A 176 -29.76 10.69 -3.84
C LYS A 176 -28.68 10.33 -4.87
N ALA A 177 -29.05 9.61 -5.93
CA ALA A 177 -28.14 9.29 -7.01
C ALA A 177 -27.67 10.57 -7.74
N LYS A 178 -28.58 11.50 -8.05
CA LYS A 178 -28.22 12.81 -8.63
C LYS A 178 -27.25 13.58 -7.77
N THR A 179 -27.52 13.64 -6.46
CA THR A 179 -26.65 14.33 -5.48
C THR A 179 -25.25 13.69 -5.45
N ALA A 180 -25.17 12.37 -5.43
CA ALA A 180 -23.91 11.65 -5.40
C ALA A 180 -23.12 11.82 -6.70
N TYR A 181 -23.76 11.72 -7.87
CA TYR A 181 -23.07 11.97 -9.14
C TYR A 181 -22.60 13.41 -9.29
N GLN A 182 -23.37 14.39 -8.79
CA GLN A 182 -22.92 15.78 -8.77
C GLN A 182 -21.69 15.94 -7.87
N ALA A 183 -21.69 15.34 -6.69
CA ALA A 183 -20.54 15.34 -5.80
C ALA A 183 -19.32 14.67 -6.44
N ALA A 184 -19.51 13.61 -7.23
CA ALA A 184 -18.43 12.99 -7.99
C ALA A 184 -17.86 13.95 -9.04
N MET A 185 -18.69 14.70 -9.75
CA MET A 185 -18.26 15.72 -10.72
C MET A 185 -17.47 16.83 -10.05
N ASP A 186 -17.94 17.33 -8.91
CA ASP A 186 -17.29 18.40 -8.12
C ASP A 186 -15.91 17.98 -7.59
N ASN A 187 -15.70 16.68 -7.39
CA ASN A 187 -14.41 16.08 -7.05
C ASN A 187 -13.55 15.70 -8.28
N GLY A 188 -13.90 16.19 -9.48
CA GLY A 188 -13.11 15.98 -10.69
C GLY A 188 -13.38 14.66 -11.41
N GLY A 189 -14.49 13.98 -11.10
CA GLY A 189 -14.84 12.65 -11.64
C GLY A 189 -15.01 12.61 -13.16
N VAL A 190 -15.30 13.75 -13.81
CA VAL A 190 -15.43 13.82 -15.28
C VAL A 190 -14.14 13.42 -15.99
N VAL A 191 -12.97 13.67 -15.39
CA VAL A 191 -11.67 13.31 -15.96
C VAL A 191 -11.42 11.81 -15.88
N THR A 192 -11.87 11.17 -14.80
CA THR A 192 -11.63 9.74 -14.53
C THR A 192 -12.74 8.84 -15.06
N SER A 193 -13.96 9.37 -15.18
CA SER A 193 -15.14 8.65 -15.66
C SER A 193 -15.94 9.51 -16.64
N PRO A 194 -15.68 9.42 -17.96
CA PRO A 194 -16.47 10.11 -18.98
C PRO A 194 -17.96 9.74 -18.94
N ALA A 195 -18.30 8.54 -18.45
CA ALA A 195 -19.68 8.07 -18.32
C ALA A 195 -20.47 8.80 -17.22
N LEU A 196 -19.80 9.47 -16.27
CA LEU A 196 -20.44 10.12 -15.13
C LEU A 196 -21.46 11.17 -15.55
N LYS A 197 -21.12 11.99 -16.57
CA LYS A 197 -22.04 12.98 -17.11
C LYS A 197 -23.30 12.33 -17.72
N ILE A 198 -23.10 11.24 -18.45
CA ILE A 198 -24.23 10.50 -19.07
C ILE A 198 -25.12 9.91 -17.97
N LYS A 199 -24.56 9.37 -16.91
CA LYS A 199 -25.31 8.83 -15.75
C LYS A 199 -26.20 9.92 -15.13
N LEU A 200 -25.66 11.12 -14.93
CA LEU A 200 -26.40 12.25 -14.36
C LEU A 200 -27.46 12.74 -15.31
N ASP A 201 -27.14 12.90 -16.60
CA ASP A 201 -28.09 13.39 -17.62
C ASP A 201 -29.30 12.43 -17.79
N ASN A 202 -29.07 11.11 -17.73
CA ASN A 202 -30.11 10.10 -17.79
C ASN A 202 -31.10 10.22 -16.60
N LEU A 203 -30.61 10.53 -15.39
CA LEU A 203 -31.50 10.77 -14.25
C LEU A 203 -32.26 12.06 -14.30
N ASN A 204 -31.79 13.05 -15.06
CA ASN A 204 -32.49 14.32 -15.25
C ASN A 204 -33.62 14.25 -16.30
N GLN A 205 -33.60 13.23 -17.15
CA GLN A 205 -34.60 12.99 -18.19
C GLN A 205 -35.69 12.00 -17.77
N ALA A 206 -35.48 11.26 -16.67
CA ALA A 206 -36.42 10.30 -16.11
C ALA A 206 -37.36 10.95 -15.09
#